data_a29669d76215b110b6e1e0afb70ff314
#
_entry.id   a29669d76215b110b6e1e0afb70ff314
#
_cell.length_a   1.000
_cell.length_b   1.000
_cell.length_c   1.000
_cell.angle_alpha   90.00
_cell.angle_beta   90.00
_cell.angle_gamma   90.00
#
_symmetry.space_group_name_H-M   'P 1'
#
loop_
_entity.id
_entity.type
_entity.pdbx_description
1 polymer ?
#
loop_
_entity_poly.entity_id
_entity_poly.type
_entity_poly.pdbx_seq_one_letter_code
_entity_poly.pdbx_strand_id
1 'polypeptide(L)'
;MPTPREQLADARLYLCTDARKRQGDLPAFLDAVLSSGVDVVQLRDKGMEAAEELEHLAVFADAVRRHGKLLAVNDRADVAHAIGSDVLHLGQGDLPVPAARAILGDRVLIGRSCHAEDEVAAAAAAPGVDYFCTGPCWPTPTKPGRYAPGLGLVRYAAELARDRPWFAIGGIDGTTLDEVLDAGARRIVVVRAITEADDPAAATASLAARVRERARQG
;
A
#
# COMPACT_ATOMS: atom_id res chain seq x y z
N MET A 1 -12.63 -10.51 15.76
CA MET A 1 -11.48 -10.13 14.95
C MET A 1 -11.51 -8.62 14.78
N PRO A 2 -10.37 -7.92 14.67
CA PRO A 2 -10.36 -6.49 14.43
C PRO A 2 -11.01 -6.17 13.07
N THR A 3 -11.64 -5.02 12.97
CA THR A 3 -12.21 -4.51 11.72
C THR A 3 -11.09 -4.12 10.73
N PRO A 4 -11.33 -4.06 9.41
CA PRO A 4 -10.34 -3.56 8.45
C PRO A 4 -9.79 -2.17 8.81
N ARG A 5 -10.60 -1.30 9.40
CA ARG A 5 -10.20 0.04 9.84
C ARG A 5 -9.21 -0.01 11.01
N GLU A 6 -9.44 -0.85 12.00
CA GLU A 6 -8.51 -1.08 13.11
C GLU A 6 -7.21 -1.72 12.61
N GLN A 7 -7.29 -2.69 11.71
CA GLN A 7 -6.11 -3.30 11.08
C GLN A 7 -5.29 -2.27 10.29
N LEU A 8 -5.92 -1.38 9.53
CA LEU A 8 -5.23 -0.32 8.78
C LEU A 8 -4.55 0.69 9.73
N ALA A 9 -5.18 1.03 10.85
CA ALA A 9 -4.59 1.92 11.85
C ALA A 9 -3.28 1.35 12.43
N ASP A 10 -3.22 0.02 12.60
CA ASP A 10 -2.04 -0.69 13.10
C ASP A 10 -1.04 -1.09 12.00
N ALA A 11 -1.45 -1.05 10.73
CA ALA A 11 -0.60 -1.43 9.61
C ALA A 11 0.65 -0.54 9.50
N ARG A 12 1.81 -1.16 9.23
CA ARG A 12 3.11 -0.50 9.09
C ARG A 12 3.78 -0.79 7.75
N LEU A 13 3.60 -1.99 7.23
CA LEU A 13 4.22 -2.44 5.99
C LEU A 13 3.16 -2.86 4.97
N TYR A 14 3.12 -2.14 3.88
CA TYR A 14 2.24 -2.37 2.75
C TYR A 14 3.07 -2.81 1.54
N LEU A 15 2.71 -3.94 0.94
CA LEU A 15 3.38 -4.49 -0.25
C LEU A 15 2.50 -4.30 -1.49
N CYS A 16 3.05 -3.69 -2.55
CA CYS A 16 2.48 -3.81 -3.89
C CYS A 16 3.30 -4.83 -4.70
N THR A 17 2.63 -5.74 -5.38
CA THR A 17 3.26 -6.75 -6.23
C THR A 17 2.45 -6.97 -7.50
N ASP A 18 3.09 -7.50 -8.55
CA ASP A 18 2.41 -8.08 -9.70
C ASP A 18 1.87 -9.49 -9.37
N ALA A 19 1.25 -10.14 -10.34
CA ALA A 19 0.75 -11.51 -10.19
C ALA A 19 1.84 -12.59 -10.25
N ARG A 20 3.13 -12.21 -10.33
CA ARG A 20 4.29 -13.12 -10.38
C ARG A 20 4.18 -14.21 -11.44
N LYS A 21 3.57 -13.89 -12.58
CA LYS A 21 3.33 -14.84 -13.68
C LYS A 21 4.62 -15.46 -14.20
N ARG A 22 5.73 -14.70 -14.22
CA ARG A 22 7.04 -15.19 -14.70
C ARG A 22 7.69 -16.13 -13.70
N GLN A 23 7.51 -15.92 -12.41
CA GLN A 23 8.05 -16.74 -11.34
C GLN A 23 7.20 -17.98 -11.08
N GLY A 24 5.88 -17.88 -11.28
CA GLY A 24 4.92 -18.96 -11.06
C GLY A 24 4.78 -19.39 -9.59
N ASP A 25 5.17 -18.51 -8.66
CA ASP A 25 5.31 -18.80 -7.23
C ASP A 25 4.34 -18.00 -6.33
N LEU A 26 3.33 -17.36 -6.93
CA LEU A 26 2.45 -16.41 -6.25
C LEU A 26 1.92 -16.90 -4.88
N PRO A 27 1.37 -18.14 -4.74
CA PRO A 27 0.85 -18.59 -3.45
C PRO A 27 1.94 -18.68 -2.38
N ALA A 28 3.09 -19.28 -2.71
CA ALA A 28 4.22 -19.44 -1.78
C ALA A 28 4.84 -18.09 -1.40
N PHE A 29 4.96 -17.17 -2.37
CA PHE A 29 5.44 -15.80 -2.14
C PHE A 29 4.52 -15.05 -1.16
N LEU A 30 3.19 -15.08 -1.38
CA LEU A 30 2.23 -14.43 -0.50
C LEU A 30 2.29 -14.99 0.92
N ASP A 31 2.34 -16.30 1.08
CA ASP A 31 2.49 -16.92 2.41
C ASP A 31 3.79 -16.48 3.11
N ALA A 32 4.90 -16.44 2.38
CA ALA A 32 6.19 -16.03 2.91
C ALA A 32 6.18 -14.56 3.39
N VAL A 33 5.66 -13.62 2.59
CA VAL A 33 5.70 -12.20 2.95
C VAL A 33 4.64 -11.83 4.00
N LEU A 34 3.45 -12.45 3.95
CA LEU A 34 2.39 -12.17 4.93
C LEU A 34 2.74 -12.72 6.33
N SER A 35 3.35 -13.91 6.40
CA SER A 35 3.84 -14.46 7.68
C SER A 35 5.02 -13.67 8.24
N SER A 36 5.83 -13.02 7.37
CA SER A 36 7.03 -12.28 7.77
C SER A 36 6.75 -10.80 8.12
N GLY A 37 5.51 -10.32 7.95
CA GLY A 37 5.16 -9.02 8.53
C GLY A 37 4.53 -8.00 7.59
N VAL A 38 4.15 -8.34 6.36
CA VAL A 38 3.27 -7.50 5.54
C VAL A 38 1.90 -7.40 6.20
N ASP A 39 1.35 -6.20 6.29
CA ASP A 39 0.04 -5.92 6.89
C ASP A 39 -1.05 -5.71 5.83
N VAL A 40 -0.67 -5.13 4.68
CA VAL A 40 -1.54 -4.91 3.52
C VAL A 40 -0.82 -5.39 2.27
N VAL A 41 -1.48 -6.19 1.44
CA VAL A 41 -0.94 -6.59 0.14
C VAL A 41 -1.86 -6.15 -0.99
N GLN A 42 -1.28 -5.59 -2.07
CA GLN A 42 -1.99 -5.09 -3.25
C GLN A 42 -1.50 -5.81 -4.50
N LEU A 43 -2.44 -6.38 -5.26
CA LEU A 43 -2.17 -6.72 -6.65
C LEU A 43 -2.15 -5.44 -7.50
N ARG A 44 -1.03 -5.18 -8.16
CA ARG A 44 -0.84 -4.07 -9.09
C ARG A 44 -0.13 -4.56 -10.35
N ASP A 45 -0.91 -5.12 -11.25
CA ASP A 45 -0.45 -5.60 -12.55
C ASP A 45 -1.32 -4.94 -13.63
N LYS A 46 -0.81 -3.86 -14.21
CA LYS A 46 -1.58 -3.05 -15.17
C LYS A 46 -1.70 -3.77 -16.50
N GLY A 47 -2.91 -3.72 -17.07
CA GLY A 47 -3.21 -4.31 -18.37
C GLY A 47 -3.87 -5.69 -18.30
N MET A 48 -4.23 -6.16 -17.10
CA MET A 48 -5.10 -7.33 -16.97
C MET A 48 -6.53 -7.01 -17.32
N GLU A 49 -7.21 -7.93 -17.98
CA GLU A 49 -8.66 -7.95 -18.07
C GLU A 49 -9.28 -8.29 -16.70
N ALA A 50 -10.51 -7.84 -16.46
CA ALA A 50 -11.16 -8.00 -15.16
C ALA A 50 -11.25 -9.46 -14.69
N ALA A 51 -11.54 -10.40 -15.61
CA ALA A 51 -11.63 -11.82 -15.28
C ALA A 51 -10.29 -12.38 -14.79
N GLU A 52 -9.20 -12.07 -15.49
CA GLU A 52 -7.85 -12.48 -15.11
C GLU A 52 -7.41 -11.84 -13.78
N GLU A 53 -7.72 -10.56 -13.59
CA GLU A 53 -7.43 -9.86 -12.33
C GLU A 53 -8.14 -10.53 -11.15
N LEU A 54 -9.42 -10.89 -11.30
CA LEU A 54 -10.20 -11.60 -10.28
C LEU A 54 -9.65 -12.99 -9.96
N GLU A 55 -9.18 -13.75 -10.97
CA GLU A 55 -8.54 -15.05 -10.77
C GLU A 55 -7.30 -14.92 -9.87
N HIS A 56 -6.43 -13.96 -10.16
CA HIS A 56 -5.25 -13.72 -9.33
C HIS A 56 -5.62 -13.18 -7.94
N LEU A 57 -6.58 -12.24 -7.86
CA LEU A 57 -7.05 -11.69 -6.58
C LEU A 57 -7.67 -12.76 -5.68
N ALA A 58 -8.26 -13.82 -6.22
CA ALA A 58 -8.74 -14.94 -5.42
C ALA A 58 -7.59 -15.60 -4.62
N VAL A 59 -6.41 -15.73 -5.23
CA VAL A 59 -5.20 -16.25 -4.54
C VAL A 59 -4.76 -15.32 -3.42
N PHE A 60 -4.77 -13.99 -3.67
CA PHE A 60 -4.47 -12.99 -2.64
C PHE A 60 -5.49 -13.05 -1.50
N ALA A 61 -6.79 -13.13 -1.81
CA ALA A 61 -7.88 -13.18 -0.83
C ALA A 61 -7.76 -14.41 0.09
N ASP A 62 -7.39 -15.55 -0.45
CA ASP A 62 -7.15 -16.76 0.34
C ASP A 62 -5.93 -16.59 1.25
N ALA A 63 -4.84 -16.02 0.76
CA ALA A 63 -3.65 -15.78 1.54
C ALA A 63 -3.89 -14.79 2.68
N VAL A 64 -4.50 -13.61 2.42
CA VAL A 64 -4.77 -12.61 3.47
C VAL A 64 -5.72 -13.16 4.53
N ARG A 65 -6.70 -13.98 4.14
CA ARG A 65 -7.62 -14.63 5.09
C ARG A 65 -6.89 -15.57 6.04
N ARG A 66 -5.96 -16.39 5.52
CA ARG A 66 -5.14 -17.29 6.37
C ARG A 66 -4.27 -16.55 7.35
N HIS A 67 -3.73 -15.40 6.95
CA HIS A 67 -2.79 -14.62 7.76
C HIS A 67 -3.45 -13.46 8.54
N GLY A 68 -4.77 -13.25 8.41
CA GLY A 68 -5.47 -12.14 9.07
C GLY A 68 -4.96 -10.76 8.63
N LYS A 69 -4.72 -10.58 7.33
CA LYS A 69 -4.16 -9.36 6.73
C LYS A 69 -5.15 -8.70 5.77
N LEU A 70 -4.83 -7.50 5.26
CA LEU A 70 -5.71 -6.73 4.39
C LEU A 70 -5.39 -6.95 2.91
N LEU A 71 -6.45 -7.16 2.10
CA LEU A 71 -6.40 -7.20 0.65
C LEU A 71 -6.71 -5.82 0.07
N ALA A 72 -5.80 -5.30 -0.76
CA ALA A 72 -6.01 -4.07 -1.50
C ALA A 72 -6.10 -4.34 -3.01
N VAL A 73 -7.07 -3.69 -3.65
CA VAL A 73 -7.23 -3.64 -5.11
C VAL A 73 -6.75 -2.29 -5.64
N ASN A 74 -6.10 -2.30 -6.80
CA ASN A 74 -5.57 -1.11 -7.45
C ASN A 74 -6.56 -0.54 -8.47
N ASP A 75 -6.88 0.75 -8.40
CA ASP A 75 -7.62 1.57 -9.37
C ASP A 75 -9.09 1.15 -9.63
N ARG A 76 -9.45 -0.14 -9.60
CA ARG A 76 -10.70 -0.73 -10.08
C ARG A 76 -11.73 -0.95 -8.97
N ALA A 77 -12.69 -0.02 -8.81
CA ALA A 77 -13.76 -0.14 -7.81
C ALA A 77 -14.72 -1.31 -8.07
N ASP A 78 -14.99 -1.62 -9.35
CA ASP A 78 -15.79 -2.77 -9.77
C ASP A 78 -15.14 -4.11 -9.38
N VAL A 79 -13.83 -4.25 -9.60
CA VAL A 79 -13.05 -5.43 -9.20
C VAL A 79 -12.98 -5.54 -7.68
N ALA A 80 -12.74 -4.42 -6.99
CA ALA A 80 -12.75 -4.36 -5.52
C ALA A 80 -14.09 -4.82 -4.93
N HIS A 81 -15.19 -4.41 -5.54
CA HIS A 81 -16.55 -4.86 -5.17
C HIS A 81 -16.74 -6.35 -5.40
N ALA A 82 -16.36 -6.83 -6.59
CA ALA A 82 -16.55 -8.22 -7.00
C ALA A 82 -15.78 -9.21 -6.13
N ILE A 83 -14.53 -8.90 -5.77
CA ILE A 83 -13.71 -9.77 -4.90
C ILE A 83 -14.02 -9.58 -3.41
N GLY A 84 -14.71 -8.52 -3.04
CA GLY A 84 -14.96 -8.17 -1.63
C GLY A 84 -13.70 -7.75 -0.89
N SER A 85 -12.86 -6.93 -1.52
CA SER A 85 -11.60 -6.46 -0.91
C SER A 85 -11.83 -5.60 0.33
N ASP A 86 -10.81 -5.50 1.17
CA ASP A 86 -10.80 -4.62 2.35
C ASP A 86 -10.48 -3.18 1.97
N VAL A 87 -9.66 -2.99 0.93
CA VAL A 87 -9.07 -1.72 0.54
C VAL A 87 -9.16 -1.53 -0.98
N LEU A 88 -9.50 -0.30 -1.41
CA LEU A 88 -9.30 0.19 -2.77
C LEU A 88 -8.27 1.33 -2.74
N HIS A 89 -7.23 1.27 -3.58
CA HIS A 89 -6.26 2.35 -3.72
C HIS A 89 -6.40 3.05 -5.06
N LEU A 90 -6.60 4.37 -5.03
CA LEU A 90 -6.84 5.22 -6.20
C LEU A 90 -5.71 6.22 -6.43
N GLY A 91 -5.26 6.36 -7.66
CA GLY A 91 -4.39 7.45 -8.12
C GLY A 91 -5.19 8.71 -8.47
N GLN A 92 -4.49 9.79 -8.82
CA GLN A 92 -5.13 11.09 -9.10
C GLN A 92 -6.02 11.09 -10.35
N GLY A 93 -5.69 10.26 -11.35
CA GLY A 93 -6.46 10.11 -12.59
C GLY A 93 -7.49 9.00 -12.59
N ASP A 94 -7.66 8.28 -11.47
CA ASP A 94 -8.60 7.18 -11.36
C ASP A 94 -9.99 7.67 -10.93
N LEU A 95 -10.90 6.73 -10.66
CA LEU A 95 -12.27 7.04 -10.27
C LEU A 95 -12.31 8.01 -9.08
N PRO A 96 -13.08 9.11 -9.14
CA PRO A 96 -13.23 10.03 -8.01
C PRO A 96 -13.75 9.32 -6.75
N VAL A 97 -13.26 9.69 -5.58
CA VAL A 97 -13.63 9.07 -4.29
C VAL A 97 -15.13 9.00 -4.06
N PRO A 98 -15.95 10.05 -4.33
CA PRO A 98 -17.41 9.96 -4.19
C PRO A 98 -18.04 8.87 -5.08
N ALA A 99 -17.55 8.71 -6.31
CA ALA A 99 -18.03 7.68 -7.22
C ALA A 99 -17.63 6.27 -6.77
N ALA A 100 -16.39 6.11 -6.27
CA ALA A 100 -15.94 4.85 -5.68
C ALA A 100 -16.77 4.49 -4.43
N ARG A 101 -17.10 5.47 -3.58
CA ARG A 101 -17.98 5.28 -2.42
C ARG A 101 -19.40 4.86 -2.83
N ALA A 102 -19.93 5.40 -3.92
CA ALA A 102 -21.24 5.00 -4.41
C ALA A 102 -21.30 3.51 -4.80
N ILE A 103 -20.18 2.94 -5.25
CA ILE A 103 -20.05 1.52 -5.60
C ILE A 103 -19.80 0.65 -4.35
N LEU A 104 -18.88 1.09 -3.46
CA LEU A 104 -18.31 0.28 -2.40
C LEU A 104 -18.97 0.50 -1.03
N GLY A 105 -19.70 1.59 -0.84
CA GLY A 105 -20.19 2.01 0.48
C GLY A 105 -19.03 2.37 1.43
N ASP A 106 -19.28 2.22 2.75
CA ASP A 106 -18.33 2.60 3.80
C ASP A 106 -17.49 1.43 4.31
N ARG A 107 -17.77 0.21 3.87
CA ARG A 107 -17.09 -0.99 4.34
C ARG A 107 -15.68 -1.12 3.79
N VAL A 108 -15.46 -0.79 2.52
CA VAL A 108 -14.16 -0.85 1.86
C VAL A 108 -13.40 0.44 2.15
N LEU A 109 -12.16 0.34 2.62
CA LEU A 109 -11.30 1.49 2.89
C LEU A 109 -10.76 2.06 1.60
N ILE A 110 -10.81 3.39 1.43
CA ILE A 110 -10.30 4.05 0.23
C ILE A 110 -9.03 4.82 0.52
N GLY A 111 -7.97 4.47 -0.22
CA GLY A 111 -6.68 5.15 -0.20
C GLY A 111 -6.46 6.05 -1.42
N ARG A 112 -5.66 7.10 -1.27
CA ARG A 112 -5.27 8.03 -2.35
C ARG A 112 -3.76 8.13 -2.50
N SER A 113 -3.27 8.11 -3.74
CA SER A 113 -1.88 8.51 -4.06
C SER A 113 -1.76 10.03 -4.04
N CYS A 114 -0.74 10.57 -3.37
CA CYS A 114 -0.44 12.01 -3.30
C CYS A 114 1.02 12.27 -3.70
N HIS A 115 1.23 13.27 -4.60
CA HIS A 115 2.52 13.58 -5.19
C HIS A 115 2.92 15.05 -5.03
N ALA A 116 2.04 15.86 -4.42
CA ALA A 116 2.23 17.28 -4.11
C ALA A 116 1.58 17.62 -2.77
N GLU A 117 1.95 18.76 -2.18
CA GLU A 117 1.47 19.19 -0.87
C GLU A 117 -0.04 19.46 -0.85
N ASP A 118 -0.58 20.05 -1.91
CA ASP A 118 -2.02 20.28 -2.07
C ASP A 118 -2.82 18.98 -2.17
N GLU A 119 -2.27 17.94 -2.82
CA GLU A 119 -2.87 16.61 -2.88
C GLU A 119 -2.86 15.93 -1.49
N VAL A 120 -1.76 16.09 -0.71
CA VAL A 120 -1.68 15.60 0.68
C VAL A 120 -2.71 16.32 1.55
N ALA A 121 -2.77 17.66 1.48
CA ALA A 121 -3.73 18.44 2.25
C ALA A 121 -5.18 18.07 1.90
N ALA A 122 -5.49 17.92 0.61
CA ALA A 122 -6.80 17.50 0.16
C ALA A 122 -7.15 16.09 0.65
N ALA A 123 -6.24 15.12 0.54
CA ALA A 123 -6.46 13.76 1.00
C ALA A 123 -6.58 13.66 2.53
N ALA A 124 -5.82 14.46 3.28
CA ALA A 124 -5.90 14.52 4.73
C ALA A 124 -7.25 15.05 5.22
N ALA A 125 -7.87 15.99 4.49
CA ALA A 125 -9.13 16.62 4.86
C ALA A 125 -10.37 15.94 4.25
N ALA A 126 -10.22 15.22 3.13
CA ALA A 126 -11.35 14.70 2.35
C ALA A 126 -12.19 13.68 3.13
N PRO A 127 -13.52 13.87 3.28
CA PRO A 127 -14.40 12.83 3.74
C PRO A 127 -14.40 11.68 2.73
N GLY A 128 -14.44 10.44 3.21
CA GLY A 128 -14.44 9.24 2.35
C GLY A 128 -13.05 8.74 1.93
N VAL A 129 -11.96 9.45 2.23
CA VAL A 129 -10.59 8.93 2.16
C VAL A 129 -10.19 8.38 3.53
N ASP A 130 -9.78 7.13 3.60
CA ASP A 130 -9.40 6.47 4.86
C ASP A 130 -7.91 6.55 5.12
N TYR A 131 -7.10 6.58 4.07
CA TYR A 131 -5.65 6.76 4.14
C TYR A 131 -5.09 7.35 2.84
N PHE A 132 -3.84 7.77 2.84
CA PHE A 132 -3.16 8.16 1.62
C PHE A 132 -1.72 7.66 1.59
N CYS A 133 -1.14 7.62 0.37
CA CYS A 133 0.27 7.35 0.16
C CYS A 133 0.95 8.59 -0.40
N THR A 134 2.10 9.00 0.15
CA THR A 134 2.85 10.17 -0.28
C THR A 134 4.20 9.77 -0.87
N GLY A 135 4.54 10.33 -2.03
CA GLY A 135 5.79 10.06 -2.75
C GLY A 135 5.64 10.23 -4.26
N PRO A 136 6.61 9.75 -5.06
CA PRO A 136 7.73 8.89 -4.65
C PRO A 136 8.82 9.63 -3.87
N CYS A 137 9.43 8.95 -2.88
CA CYS A 137 10.55 9.51 -2.13
C CYS A 137 11.80 9.63 -3.02
N TRP A 138 12.02 8.68 -3.93
CA TRP A 138 13.08 8.69 -4.95
C TRP A 138 12.53 8.29 -6.32
N PRO A 139 13.21 8.65 -7.41
CA PRO A 139 12.87 8.14 -8.75
C PRO A 139 12.82 6.60 -8.73
N THR A 140 11.80 6.02 -9.35
CA THR A 140 11.59 4.57 -9.34
C THR A 140 11.16 4.08 -10.72
N PRO A 141 11.69 2.94 -11.20
CA PRO A 141 11.26 2.34 -12.46
C PRO A 141 9.81 1.81 -12.43
N THR A 142 9.21 1.63 -11.25
CA THR A 142 7.80 1.22 -11.12
C THR A 142 6.83 2.24 -11.74
N LYS A 143 7.19 3.54 -11.79
CA LYS A 143 6.46 4.61 -12.47
C LYS A 143 7.47 5.51 -13.21
N PRO A 144 7.99 5.10 -14.39
CA PRO A 144 9.02 5.83 -15.12
C PRO A 144 8.60 7.27 -15.45
N GLY A 145 9.56 8.21 -15.43
CA GLY A 145 9.36 9.60 -15.81
C GLY A 145 8.54 10.45 -14.82
N ARG A 146 8.10 9.90 -13.72
CA ARG A 146 7.40 10.67 -12.68
C ARG A 146 8.41 11.48 -11.85
N TYR A 147 8.13 12.77 -11.68
CA TYR A 147 8.86 13.61 -10.72
C TYR A 147 8.78 13.02 -9.31
N ALA A 148 9.89 13.03 -8.59
CA ALA A 148 9.96 12.57 -7.20
C ALA A 148 10.02 13.81 -6.27
N PRO A 149 8.94 14.10 -5.51
CA PRO A 149 8.93 15.21 -4.56
C PRO A 149 9.88 14.99 -3.37
N GLY A 150 10.33 13.74 -3.19
CA GLY A 150 11.34 13.42 -2.20
C GLY A 150 10.84 13.45 -0.76
N LEU A 151 11.78 13.49 0.17
CA LEU A 151 11.52 13.48 1.60
C LEU A 151 10.88 14.79 2.12
N GLY A 152 10.89 15.87 1.34
CA GLY A 152 10.16 17.11 1.65
C GLY A 152 8.67 16.85 1.81
N LEU A 153 8.08 16.10 0.88
CA LEU A 153 6.66 15.75 0.93
C LEU A 153 6.33 14.79 2.09
N VAL A 154 7.29 13.92 2.48
CA VAL A 154 7.14 13.06 3.66
C VAL A 154 7.06 13.89 4.94
N ARG A 155 7.95 14.89 5.10
CA ARG A 155 7.94 15.81 6.27
C ARG A 155 6.64 16.61 6.31
N TYR A 156 6.20 17.14 5.17
CA TYR A 156 4.93 17.86 5.08
C TYR A 156 3.75 17.00 5.54
N ALA A 157 3.68 15.74 5.06
CA ALA A 157 2.63 14.82 5.48
C ALA A 157 2.71 14.49 6.98
N ALA A 158 3.90 14.35 7.55
CA ALA A 158 4.10 14.06 8.97
C ALA A 158 3.64 15.22 9.88
N GLU A 159 3.82 16.46 9.44
CA GLU A 159 3.37 17.65 10.16
C GLU A 159 1.85 17.84 10.09
N LEU A 160 1.26 17.61 8.90
CA LEU A 160 -0.15 17.91 8.62
C LEU A 160 -1.10 16.79 9.07
N ALA A 161 -0.80 15.55 8.78
CA ALA A 161 -1.76 14.44 8.87
C ALA A 161 -1.53 13.59 10.14
N ARG A 162 -1.86 14.16 11.31
CA ARG A 162 -1.66 13.47 12.60
C ARG A 162 -2.69 12.37 12.85
N ASP A 163 -3.93 12.57 12.39
CA ASP A 163 -5.06 11.70 12.73
C ASP A 163 -5.42 10.69 11.61
N ARG A 164 -4.96 10.92 10.38
CA ARG A 164 -5.23 10.03 9.25
C ARG A 164 -4.03 9.14 8.96
N PRO A 165 -4.22 7.81 8.87
CA PRO A 165 -3.14 6.91 8.45
C PRO A 165 -2.58 7.32 7.09
N TRP A 166 -1.26 7.35 6.95
CA TRP A 166 -0.60 7.56 5.67
C TRP A 166 0.68 6.74 5.58
N PHE A 167 1.12 6.48 4.35
CA PHE A 167 2.28 5.67 4.04
C PHE A 167 3.23 6.44 3.12
N ALA A 168 4.53 6.40 3.39
CA ALA A 168 5.54 6.84 2.44
C ALA A 168 5.78 5.76 1.38
N ILE A 169 6.00 6.16 0.13
CA ILE A 169 6.19 5.24 -1.00
C ILE A 169 7.27 5.76 -1.97
N GLY A 170 7.89 4.81 -2.67
CA GLY A 170 8.74 5.07 -3.85
C GLY A 170 10.22 5.10 -3.56
N GLY A 171 10.93 4.06 -4.03
CA GLY A 171 12.37 3.90 -3.85
C GLY A 171 12.80 3.55 -2.43
N ILE A 172 11.89 3.02 -1.61
CA ILE A 172 12.17 2.63 -0.23
C ILE A 172 12.67 1.19 -0.21
N ASP A 173 13.83 1.00 0.40
CA ASP A 173 14.47 -0.29 0.63
C ASP A 173 15.26 -0.29 1.96
N GLY A 174 16.03 -1.34 2.22
CA GLY A 174 16.82 -1.46 3.45
C GLY A 174 17.87 -0.37 3.65
N THR A 175 18.32 0.30 2.59
CA THR A 175 19.35 1.36 2.63
C THR A 175 18.75 2.75 2.83
N THR A 176 17.55 2.99 2.28
CA THR A 176 16.87 4.30 2.30
C THR A 176 15.84 4.43 3.43
N LEU A 177 15.48 3.32 4.09
CA LEU A 177 14.41 3.29 5.08
C LEU A 177 14.62 4.28 6.23
N ASP A 178 15.82 4.38 6.77
CA ASP A 178 16.06 5.25 7.94
C ASP A 178 15.83 6.72 7.62
N GLU A 179 16.21 7.18 6.42
CA GLU A 179 15.95 8.55 5.97
C GLU A 179 14.44 8.86 5.89
N VAL A 180 13.64 7.86 5.45
CA VAL A 180 12.17 8.00 5.40
C VAL A 180 11.57 8.07 6.80
N LEU A 181 12.07 7.24 7.72
CA LEU A 181 11.63 7.23 9.12
C LEU A 181 12.03 8.51 9.84
N ASP A 182 13.24 9.03 9.57
CA ASP A 182 13.75 10.32 10.11
C ASP A 182 12.94 11.51 9.55
N ALA A 183 12.43 11.41 8.32
CA ALA A 183 11.51 12.38 7.75
C ALA A 183 10.10 12.35 8.37
N GLY A 184 9.82 11.45 9.31
CA GLY A 184 8.58 11.39 10.07
C GLY A 184 7.63 10.27 9.68
N ALA A 185 7.92 9.46 8.67
CA ALA A 185 7.08 8.32 8.31
C ALA A 185 7.05 7.27 9.43
N ARG A 186 5.89 6.64 9.61
CA ARG A 186 5.68 5.53 10.53
C ARG A 186 5.08 4.32 9.85
N ARG A 187 4.83 4.44 8.54
CA ARG A 187 4.25 3.43 7.64
C ARG A 187 4.88 3.57 6.26
N ILE A 188 5.14 2.45 5.61
CA ILE A 188 5.75 2.44 4.26
C ILE A 188 5.02 1.51 3.31
N VAL A 189 5.07 1.86 2.02
CA VAL A 189 4.73 0.97 0.91
C VAL A 189 6.01 0.62 0.16
N VAL A 190 6.22 -0.64 -0.07
CA VAL A 190 7.36 -1.15 -0.83
C VAL A 190 6.91 -2.00 -2.01
N VAL A 191 7.77 -2.13 -3.01
CA VAL A 191 7.61 -3.03 -4.16
C VAL A 191 8.88 -3.88 -4.27
N ARG A 192 9.88 -3.41 -5.01
CA ARG A 192 11.07 -4.15 -5.39
C ARG A 192 11.94 -4.60 -4.23
N ALA A 193 11.98 -3.85 -3.14
CA ALA A 193 12.70 -4.23 -1.93
C ALA A 193 12.30 -5.61 -1.39
N ILE A 194 11.10 -6.09 -1.75
CA ILE A 194 10.61 -7.43 -1.39
C ILE A 194 10.46 -8.31 -2.63
N THR A 195 9.84 -7.80 -3.71
CA THR A 195 9.52 -8.63 -4.88
C THR A 195 10.74 -9.08 -5.69
N GLU A 196 11.86 -8.35 -5.60
CA GLU A 196 13.13 -8.63 -6.28
C GLU A 196 14.23 -9.11 -5.30
N ALA A 197 13.90 -9.33 -4.01
CA ALA A 197 14.86 -9.85 -3.05
C ALA A 197 15.13 -11.35 -3.30
N ASP A 198 16.37 -11.79 -3.07
CA ASP A 198 16.74 -13.21 -3.11
C ASP A 198 15.96 -14.02 -2.05
N ASP A 199 15.71 -13.41 -0.88
CA ASP A 199 14.84 -13.95 0.17
C ASP A 199 13.77 -12.90 0.53
N PRO A 200 12.57 -12.97 -0.09
CA PRO A 200 11.47 -12.06 0.19
C PRO A 200 10.99 -12.08 1.66
N ALA A 201 11.05 -13.24 2.32
CA ALA A 201 10.65 -13.38 3.72
C ALA A 201 11.61 -12.62 4.64
N ALA A 202 12.92 -12.83 4.47
CA ALA A 202 13.93 -12.14 5.27
C ALA A 202 13.91 -10.61 5.03
N ALA A 203 13.78 -10.18 3.76
CA ALA A 203 13.66 -8.76 3.41
C ALA A 203 12.41 -8.13 4.07
N THR A 204 11.28 -8.82 4.04
CA THR A 204 10.03 -8.40 4.70
C THR A 204 10.22 -8.27 6.21
N ALA A 205 10.75 -9.30 6.86
CA ALA A 205 10.96 -9.32 8.31
C ALA A 205 11.87 -8.16 8.77
N SER A 206 12.95 -7.90 8.03
CA SER A 206 13.87 -6.80 8.31
C SER A 206 13.17 -5.43 8.23
N LEU A 207 12.47 -5.15 7.13
CA LEU A 207 11.75 -3.89 6.94
C LEU A 207 10.64 -3.71 8.00
N ALA A 208 9.85 -4.76 8.24
CA ALA A 208 8.77 -4.75 9.22
C ALA A 208 9.26 -4.47 10.65
N ALA A 209 10.36 -5.11 11.06
CA ALA A 209 10.94 -4.90 12.38
C ALA A 209 11.37 -3.44 12.60
N ARG A 210 12.13 -2.88 11.64
CA ARG A 210 12.64 -1.50 11.72
C ARG A 210 11.52 -0.46 11.75
N VAL A 211 10.50 -0.60 10.89
CA VAL A 211 9.35 0.32 10.88
C VAL A 211 8.57 0.25 12.19
N ARG A 212 8.32 -0.96 12.70
CA ARG A 212 7.60 -1.15 13.97
C ARG A 212 8.38 -0.64 15.17
N GLU A 213 9.69 -0.82 15.19
CA GLU A 213 10.54 -0.27 16.24
C GLU A 213 10.46 1.25 16.29
N ARG A 214 10.61 1.94 15.15
CA ARG A 214 10.50 3.40 15.06
C ARG A 214 9.10 3.89 15.44
N ALA A 215 8.05 3.16 15.08
CA ALA A 215 6.67 3.54 15.43
C ALA A 215 6.37 3.44 16.94
N ARG A 216 7.15 2.67 17.72
CA ARG A 216 7.02 2.58 19.17
C ARG A 216 7.78 3.68 19.91
N GLN A 217 8.74 4.33 19.25
CA GLN A 217 9.60 5.37 19.84
C GLN A 217 9.04 6.79 19.68
N GLY A 218 8.00 6.98 18.86
CA GLY A 218 7.40 8.28 18.55
C GLY A 218 5.89 8.30 18.74
#